data_dfba4df5b93e739e2b669651eb38150e
#
_entry.id   dfba4df5b93e739e2b669651eb38150e
#
_cell.length_a   1.000
_cell.length_b   1.000
_cell.length_c   1.000
_cell.angle_alpha   90.00
_cell.angle_beta   90.00
_cell.angle_gamma   90.00
#
_symmetry.space_group_name_H-M   'P 1'
#
loop_
_entity.id
_entity.type
_entity.pdbx_description
1 polymer ?
#
loop_
_entity_poly.entity_id
_entity_poly.type
_entity_poly.pdbx_seq_one_letter_code
_entity_poly.pdbx_strand_id
1 'polypeptide(L)'
;MRHKHSDYMHWSKTHSRARFNLATSGVAPFPAHELPVDLKNLEINGTNDYGCAPLQQAIAGHYGVDPECVVESAGTSMANHLAMAAIIEPGDEVLIEHPAYGPILDVAYYLQANVRRFPRAEENGWAIDPKEVRRNITPKTRLVVITNLHNPTSALTSEAVLREIGDIARSIGALVLVDEVYLDAVYEGTPRPSFHLGPQFVVTSSLTKVYGVSGLRCGWILAQPDLAWKMHRLNDLYSATPVYPGELLSVAAFQHLNLLREKARRIVDADRQLLRGFLGEQSNICAVWTNWGTTSFVRLSHSRGSNTDRFLEQLRAKFDTSAVPGRFFEMPDHFRIGMGVNTEMFGEGLNRIGRALAGND
;
A
#
# COMPACT_ATOMS: atom_id res chain seq x y z
N MET A 1 -10.25 -6.22 -25.28
CA MET A 1 -11.09 -6.83 -24.20
C MET A 1 -10.79 -6.08 -22.90
N ARG A 2 -11.79 -5.75 -22.09
CA ARG A 2 -11.58 -5.00 -20.85
C ARG A 2 -10.77 -5.82 -19.84
N HIS A 3 -9.76 -5.23 -19.18
CA HIS A 3 -8.98 -5.87 -18.11
C HIS A 3 -9.91 -6.17 -16.91
N LYS A 4 -9.97 -7.40 -16.42
CA LYS A 4 -10.94 -7.83 -15.39
C LYS A 4 -10.33 -8.75 -14.31
N HIS A 5 -9.01 -8.75 -14.16
CA HIS A 5 -8.31 -9.61 -13.21
C HIS A 5 -7.06 -8.89 -12.70
N SER A 6 -6.48 -9.41 -11.63
CA SER A 6 -5.18 -8.98 -11.12
C SER A 6 -4.32 -10.21 -10.93
N ASP A 7 -3.27 -10.33 -11.73
CA ASP A 7 -2.32 -11.44 -11.66
C ASP A 7 -1.59 -11.47 -10.33
N TYR A 8 -1.24 -10.28 -9.79
CA TYR A 8 -0.66 -10.17 -8.46
C TYR A 8 -1.61 -10.73 -7.38
N MET A 9 -2.89 -10.33 -7.39
CA MET A 9 -3.86 -10.79 -6.39
C MET A 9 -4.17 -12.27 -6.53
N HIS A 10 -4.20 -12.80 -7.75
CA HIS A 10 -4.33 -14.24 -7.98
C HIS A 10 -3.13 -14.99 -7.41
N TRP A 11 -1.91 -14.59 -7.76
CA TRP A 11 -0.68 -15.16 -7.22
C TRP A 11 -0.64 -15.09 -5.69
N SER A 12 -0.97 -13.95 -5.12
CA SER A 12 -1.00 -13.75 -3.67
C SER A 12 -1.95 -14.72 -2.95
N LYS A 13 -3.05 -15.10 -3.57
CA LYS A 13 -4.03 -16.03 -2.99
C LYS A 13 -3.67 -17.49 -3.19
N THR A 14 -2.94 -17.81 -4.25
CA THR A 14 -2.70 -19.19 -4.69
C THR A 14 -1.25 -19.67 -4.51
N HIS A 15 -0.27 -18.77 -4.62
CA HIS A 15 1.16 -19.11 -4.68
C HIS A 15 2.00 -18.50 -3.55
N SER A 16 1.49 -17.53 -2.79
CA SER A 16 2.26 -16.94 -1.68
C SER A 16 2.32 -17.83 -0.44
N ARG A 17 1.52 -18.87 -0.37
CA ARG A 17 1.43 -19.75 0.80
C ARG A 17 2.69 -20.63 0.91
N ALA A 18 3.46 -20.37 1.96
CA ALA A 18 4.59 -21.16 2.40
C ALA A 18 4.66 -21.08 3.93
N ARG A 19 5.35 -22.01 4.58
CA ARG A 19 5.54 -21.98 6.03
C ARG A 19 6.26 -20.70 6.46
N PHE A 20 7.27 -20.27 5.69
CA PHE A 20 8.04 -19.03 5.90
C PHE A 20 7.58 -17.99 4.89
N ASN A 21 6.43 -17.38 5.17
CA ASN A 21 5.79 -16.44 4.25
C ASN A 21 6.32 -15.01 4.44
N LEU A 22 7.30 -14.63 3.63
CA LEU A 22 7.83 -13.27 3.53
C LEU A 22 7.18 -12.48 2.38
N ALA A 23 6.11 -12.99 1.76
CA ALA A 23 5.39 -12.32 0.67
C ALA A 23 4.33 -11.33 1.18
N THR A 24 4.07 -11.26 2.48
CA THR A 24 3.15 -10.28 3.05
C THR A 24 3.67 -8.85 2.91
N SER A 25 2.80 -7.87 3.08
CA SER A 25 3.19 -6.45 3.11
C SER A 25 2.55 -5.70 4.27
N GLY A 26 1.79 -6.39 5.10
CA GLY A 26 1.24 -5.85 6.33
C GLY A 26 1.87 -6.52 7.54
N VAL A 27 1.69 -5.92 8.71
CA VAL A 27 2.17 -6.48 9.97
C VAL A 27 1.35 -7.69 10.42
N ALA A 28 1.90 -8.48 11.32
CA ALA A 28 1.25 -9.62 11.95
C ALA A 28 -0.12 -9.24 12.53
N PRO A 29 -1.11 -10.16 12.51
CA PRO A 29 -2.43 -9.88 13.02
C PRO A 29 -2.40 -9.42 14.49
N PHE A 30 -3.14 -8.37 14.79
CA PHE A 30 -3.39 -7.94 16.16
C PHE A 30 -4.46 -8.86 16.77
N PRO A 31 -4.23 -9.48 17.93
CA PRO A 31 -5.20 -10.39 18.53
C PRO A 31 -6.45 -9.64 19.01
N ALA A 32 -7.62 -10.10 18.60
CA ALA A 32 -8.88 -9.43 18.92
C ALA A 32 -9.13 -9.26 20.43
N HIS A 33 -8.66 -10.22 21.25
CA HIS A 33 -8.81 -10.15 22.72
C HIS A 33 -7.90 -9.11 23.39
N GLU A 34 -6.90 -8.57 22.68
CA GLU A 34 -6.05 -7.48 23.16
C GLU A 34 -6.60 -6.09 22.78
N LEU A 35 -7.60 -6.03 21.88
CA LEU A 35 -8.27 -4.78 21.58
C LEU A 35 -9.27 -4.45 22.70
N PRO A 36 -9.13 -3.30 23.40
CA PRO A 36 -10.03 -2.95 24.48
C PRO A 36 -11.42 -2.56 23.96
N VAL A 37 -12.27 -3.55 23.72
CA VAL A 37 -13.63 -3.37 23.20
C VAL A 37 -14.60 -4.29 23.93
N ASP A 38 -15.77 -3.79 24.30
CA ASP A 38 -16.85 -4.61 24.84
C ASP A 38 -17.69 -5.21 23.71
N LEU A 39 -17.40 -6.45 23.36
CA LEU A 39 -18.12 -7.18 22.31
C LEU A 39 -19.60 -7.45 22.64
N LYS A 40 -20.04 -7.30 23.91
CA LYS A 40 -21.44 -7.49 24.29
C LYS A 40 -22.35 -6.38 23.73
N ASN A 41 -21.79 -5.22 23.45
CA ASN A 41 -22.47 -4.06 22.92
C ASN A 41 -22.26 -3.90 21.40
N LEU A 42 -21.73 -4.94 20.73
CA LEU A 42 -21.52 -4.90 19.29
C LEU A 42 -22.86 -5.11 18.55
N GLU A 43 -23.33 -4.06 17.89
CA GLU A 43 -24.52 -4.10 17.06
C GLU A 43 -24.19 -4.71 15.68
N ILE A 44 -25.12 -5.55 15.17
CA ILE A 44 -24.98 -6.20 13.85
C ILE A 44 -25.63 -5.36 12.75
N ASN A 45 -26.75 -4.72 13.07
CA ASN A 45 -27.51 -3.92 12.11
C ASN A 45 -27.17 -2.43 12.31
N GLY A 46 -26.74 -1.80 11.23
CA GLY A 46 -26.49 -0.36 11.17
C GLY A 46 -27.62 0.42 10.53
N THR A 47 -27.44 1.73 10.46
CA THR A 47 -28.30 2.63 9.68
C THR A 47 -28.01 2.48 8.19
N ASN A 48 -28.93 2.97 7.34
CA ASN A 48 -28.77 3.01 5.88
C ASN A 48 -28.40 4.43 5.45
N ASP A 49 -27.31 4.96 6.04
CA ASP A 49 -26.79 6.30 5.77
C ASP A 49 -25.54 6.25 4.88
N TYR A 50 -25.10 7.40 4.39
CA TYR A 50 -23.84 7.54 3.67
C TYR A 50 -22.66 7.53 4.65
N GLY A 51 -22.19 6.34 4.96
CA GLY A 51 -21.11 6.06 5.89
C GLY A 51 -21.57 5.91 7.35
N CYS A 52 -20.63 5.51 8.19
CA CYS A 52 -20.82 5.34 9.61
C CYS A 52 -20.30 6.61 10.33
N ALA A 53 -21.21 7.48 10.77
CA ALA A 53 -20.83 8.76 11.36
C ALA A 53 -19.78 8.65 12.50
N PRO A 54 -19.84 7.67 13.43
CA PRO A 54 -18.77 7.50 14.43
C PRO A 54 -17.41 7.18 13.81
N LEU A 55 -17.34 6.41 12.71
CA LEU A 55 -16.10 6.07 12.03
C LEU A 55 -15.57 7.26 11.24
N GLN A 56 -16.43 7.99 10.52
CA GLN A 56 -16.07 9.22 9.83
C GLN A 56 -15.47 10.24 10.78
N GLN A 57 -16.09 10.43 11.95
CA GLN A 57 -15.57 11.32 13.01
C GLN A 57 -14.22 10.85 13.56
N ALA A 58 -14.03 9.54 13.75
CA ALA A 58 -12.77 8.99 14.23
C ALA A 58 -11.64 9.20 13.21
N ILE A 59 -11.91 8.94 11.93
CA ILE A 59 -10.96 9.18 10.84
C ILE A 59 -10.68 10.68 10.71
N ALA A 60 -11.72 11.51 10.66
CA ALA A 60 -11.60 12.95 10.55
C ALA A 60 -10.78 13.55 11.69
N GLY A 61 -11.03 13.11 12.93
CA GLY A 61 -10.28 13.54 14.11
C GLY A 61 -8.80 13.13 14.06
N HIS A 62 -8.52 11.92 13.56
CA HIS A 62 -7.14 11.43 13.40
C HIS A 62 -6.34 12.27 12.38
N TYR A 63 -6.98 12.66 11.28
CA TYR A 63 -6.35 13.42 10.21
C TYR A 63 -6.48 14.94 10.36
N GLY A 64 -7.32 15.44 11.28
CA GLY A 64 -7.61 16.88 11.44
C GLY A 64 -8.31 17.45 10.20
N VAL A 65 -9.32 16.74 9.69
CA VAL A 65 -10.14 17.14 8.54
C VAL A 65 -11.63 17.18 8.92
N ASP A 66 -12.47 17.78 8.06
CA ASP A 66 -13.91 17.71 8.21
C ASP A 66 -14.43 16.30 7.90
N PRO A 67 -15.37 15.73 8.68
CA PRO A 67 -16.01 14.45 8.36
C PRO A 67 -16.60 14.38 6.94
N GLU A 68 -17.06 15.47 6.37
CA GLU A 68 -17.53 15.54 4.98
C GLU A 68 -16.43 15.23 3.94
N CYS A 69 -15.16 15.30 4.34
CA CYS A 69 -14.02 14.92 3.49
C CYS A 69 -13.72 13.41 3.52
N VAL A 70 -14.41 12.62 4.34
CA VAL A 70 -14.10 11.20 4.59
C VAL A 70 -15.09 10.30 3.86
N VAL A 71 -14.58 9.35 3.07
CA VAL A 71 -15.37 8.29 2.44
C VAL A 71 -14.83 6.93 2.87
N GLU A 72 -15.65 6.12 3.52
CA GLU A 72 -15.26 4.77 3.94
C GLU A 72 -15.25 3.79 2.76
N SER A 73 -14.43 2.76 2.90
CA SER A 73 -14.30 1.73 1.88
C SER A 73 -13.82 0.39 2.45
N ALA A 74 -14.02 -0.69 1.70
CA ALA A 74 -13.56 -2.03 2.07
C ALA A 74 -12.04 -2.19 1.91
N GLY A 75 -11.27 -1.41 2.67
CA GLY A 75 -9.80 -1.32 2.62
C GLY A 75 -9.29 -0.46 1.46
N THR A 76 -7.97 -0.20 1.44
CA THR A 76 -7.34 0.70 0.45
C THR A 76 -7.55 0.26 -1.00
N SER A 77 -7.67 -1.04 -1.27
CA SER A 77 -7.91 -1.53 -2.65
C SER A 77 -9.23 -1.02 -3.21
N MET A 78 -10.30 -1.00 -2.40
CA MET A 78 -11.58 -0.42 -2.81
C MET A 78 -11.50 1.11 -2.80
N ALA A 79 -10.78 1.71 -1.84
CA ALA A 79 -10.55 3.16 -1.81
C ALA A 79 -9.90 3.66 -3.11
N ASN A 80 -8.82 3.00 -3.55
CA ASN A 80 -8.13 3.33 -4.80
C ASN A 80 -9.07 3.17 -6.02
N HIS A 81 -9.84 2.07 -6.06
CA HIS A 81 -10.78 1.84 -7.15
C HIS A 81 -11.86 2.94 -7.18
N LEU A 82 -12.48 3.24 -6.04
CA LEU A 82 -13.55 4.22 -5.94
C LEU A 82 -13.06 5.64 -6.26
N ALA A 83 -11.88 6.02 -5.74
CA ALA A 83 -11.27 7.31 -6.04
C ALA A 83 -10.97 7.46 -7.53
N MET A 84 -10.34 6.45 -8.14
CA MET A 84 -10.04 6.49 -9.57
C MET A 84 -11.31 6.50 -10.42
N ALA A 85 -12.31 5.68 -10.08
CA ALA A 85 -13.57 5.60 -10.84
C ALA A 85 -14.43 6.86 -10.73
N ALA A 86 -14.28 7.65 -9.66
CA ALA A 86 -14.97 8.93 -9.50
C ALA A 86 -14.30 10.09 -10.25
N ILE A 87 -13.02 9.92 -10.65
CA ILE A 87 -12.20 11.00 -11.23
C ILE A 87 -12.04 10.82 -12.74
N ILE A 88 -11.88 9.59 -13.22
CA ILE A 88 -11.51 9.29 -14.61
C ILE A 88 -12.64 8.65 -15.40
N GLU A 89 -12.74 9.07 -16.66
CA GLU A 89 -13.63 8.47 -17.66
C GLU A 89 -12.83 7.58 -18.62
N PRO A 90 -13.47 6.64 -19.33
CA PRO A 90 -12.80 5.84 -20.36
C PRO A 90 -12.08 6.71 -21.40
N GLY A 91 -10.76 6.47 -21.57
CA GLY A 91 -9.92 7.23 -22.49
C GLY A 91 -9.17 8.40 -21.84
N ASP A 92 -9.46 8.76 -20.60
CA ASP A 92 -8.68 9.74 -19.86
C ASP A 92 -7.24 9.27 -19.63
N GLU A 93 -6.30 10.21 -19.62
CA GLU A 93 -4.91 9.92 -19.36
C GLU A 93 -4.62 9.92 -17.85
N VAL A 94 -3.97 8.85 -17.38
CA VAL A 94 -3.53 8.67 -16.00
C VAL A 94 -2.02 8.48 -15.97
N LEU A 95 -1.31 9.30 -15.19
CA LEU A 95 0.13 9.21 -15.01
C LEU A 95 0.45 8.47 -13.71
N ILE A 96 1.10 7.31 -13.81
CA ILE A 96 1.40 6.41 -12.68
C ILE A 96 2.91 6.21 -12.56
N GLU A 97 3.44 6.23 -11.33
CA GLU A 97 4.85 5.93 -11.04
C GLU A 97 5.28 4.55 -11.55
N HIS A 98 6.57 4.38 -11.87
CA HIS A 98 7.21 3.11 -12.22
C HIS A 98 8.50 2.93 -11.41
N PRO A 99 8.69 1.79 -10.72
CA PRO A 99 7.75 0.66 -10.59
C PRO A 99 6.48 1.02 -9.83
N ALA A 100 5.43 0.21 -9.97
CA ALA A 100 4.16 0.44 -9.26
C ALA A 100 3.55 -0.86 -8.72
N TYR A 101 2.71 -0.71 -7.72
CA TYR A 101 1.88 -1.79 -7.21
C TYR A 101 0.86 -2.22 -8.27
N GLY A 102 1.01 -3.45 -8.80
CA GLY A 102 0.24 -3.97 -9.93
C GLY A 102 -1.28 -3.71 -9.86
N PRO A 103 -1.97 -3.94 -8.73
CA PRO A 103 -3.39 -3.65 -8.62
C PRO A 103 -3.82 -2.21 -8.89
N ILE A 104 -2.96 -1.21 -8.74
CA ILE A 104 -3.25 0.18 -9.15
C ILE A 104 -3.32 0.27 -10.67
N LEU A 105 -2.40 -0.38 -11.36
CA LEU A 105 -2.41 -0.47 -12.83
C LEU A 105 -3.64 -1.25 -13.33
N ASP A 106 -3.95 -2.37 -12.66
CA ASP A 106 -5.11 -3.20 -12.99
C ASP A 106 -6.41 -2.40 -12.92
N VAL A 107 -6.56 -1.52 -11.91
CA VAL A 107 -7.72 -0.62 -11.80
C VAL A 107 -7.74 0.41 -12.92
N ALA A 108 -6.61 1.04 -13.26
CA ALA A 108 -6.53 2.01 -14.35
C ALA A 108 -6.94 1.36 -15.70
N TYR A 109 -6.44 0.16 -15.98
CA TYR A 109 -6.81 -0.59 -17.18
C TYR A 109 -8.28 -1.07 -17.16
N TYR A 110 -8.79 -1.48 -15.99
CA TYR A 110 -10.21 -1.82 -15.85
C TYR A 110 -11.11 -0.62 -16.17
N LEU A 111 -10.73 0.57 -15.75
CA LEU A 111 -11.43 1.83 -16.04
C LEU A 111 -11.17 2.35 -17.45
N GLN A 112 -10.39 1.63 -18.26
CA GLN A 112 -10.05 1.98 -19.66
C GLN A 112 -9.28 3.30 -19.78
N ALA A 113 -8.46 3.64 -18.77
CA ALA A 113 -7.58 4.79 -18.80
C ALA A 113 -6.41 4.57 -19.78
N ASN A 114 -5.92 5.66 -20.36
CA ASN A 114 -4.66 5.72 -21.09
C ASN A 114 -3.51 5.91 -20.08
N VAL A 115 -2.85 4.82 -19.69
CA VAL A 115 -1.81 4.85 -18.66
C VAL A 115 -0.49 5.34 -19.23
N ARG A 116 0.04 6.40 -18.65
CA ARG A 116 1.42 6.88 -18.84
C ARG A 116 2.23 6.62 -17.59
N ARG A 117 3.56 6.59 -17.74
CA ARG A 117 4.46 6.24 -16.63
C ARG A 117 5.51 7.33 -16.43
N PHE A 118 5.94 7.54 -15.19
CA PHE A 118 7.15 8.28 -14.85
C PHE A 118 8.06 7.44 -13.95
N PRO A 119 9.39 7.50 -14.11
CA PRO A 119 10.30 6.60 -13.41
C PRO A 119 10.59 7.06 -11.97
N ARG A 120 10.80 6.06 -11.10
CA ARG A 120 11.57 6.14 -9.86
C ARG A 120 12.81 5.27 -10.06
N ALA A 121 13.98 5.87 -10.04
CA ALA A 121 15.22 5.17 -10.34
C ALA A 121 15.85 4.59 -9.07
N GLU A 122 16.34 3.34 -9.13
CA GLU A 122 16.99 2.66 -8.01
C GLU A 122 18.24 3.40 -7.55
N GLU A 123 19.04 3.91 -8.50
CA GLU A 123 20.26 4.68 -8.27
C GLU A 123 20.00 6.00 -7.52
N ASN A 124 18.80 6.51 -7.56
CA ASN A 124 18.35 7.70 -6.82
C ASN A 124 17.59 7.35 -5.54
N GLY A 125 17.74 6.12 -5.03
CA GLY A 125 17.03 5.67 -3.83
C GLY A 125 15.53 5.54 -4.00
N TRP A 126 15.03 5.34 -5.22
CA TRP A 126 13.61 5.29 -5.57
C TRP A 126 12.86 6.60 -5.31
N ALA A 127 13.58 7.72 -5.19
CA ALA A 127 12.97 9.04 -5.02
C ALA A 127 12.22 9.47 -6.29
N ILE A 128 11.14 10.22 -6.14
CA ILE A 128 10.49 10.89 -7.27
C ILE A 128 11.30 12.14 -7.63
N ASP A 129 11.69 12.25 -8.90
CA ASP A 129 12.13 13.51 -9.48
C ASP A 129 10.90 14.23 -10.09
N PRO A 130 10.49 15.41 -9.56
CA PRO A 130 9.36 16.16 -10.12
C PRO A 130 9.55 16.54 -11.60
N LYS A 131 10.79 16.62 -12.10
CA LYS A 131 11.07 16.86 -13.51
C LYS A 131 10.59 15.71 -14.39
N GLU A 132 10.65 14.46 -13.91
CA GLU A 132 10.11 13.32 -14.62
C GLU A 132 8.58 13.36 -14.65
N VAL A 133 7.92 13.80 -13.57
CA VAL A 133 6.46 14.05 -13.58
C VAL A 133 6.14 15.12 -14.64
N ARG A 134 6.84 16.27 -14.60
CA ARG A 134 6.65 17.37 -15.55
C ARG A 134 6.89 16.97 -16.99
N ARG A 135 7.86 16.10 -17.27
CA ARG A 135 8.16 15.59 -18.63
C ARG A 135 7.07 14.67 -19.17
N ASN A 136 6.42 13.92 -18.29
CA ASN A 136 5.48 12.87 -18.67
C ASN A 136 4.00 13.26 -18.54
N ILE A 137 3.68 14.36 -17.84
CA ILE A 137 2.31 14.88 -17.75
C ILE A 137 1.92 15.62 -19.02
N THR A 138 0.64 15.56 -19.42
CA THR A 138 0.11 16.28 -20.57
C THR A 138 -1.18 17.02 -20.21
N PRO A 139 -1.67 17.95 -21.04
CA PRO A 139 -2.97 18.61 -20.80
C PRO A 139 -4.17 17.65 -20.78
N LYS A 140 -3.99 16.38 -21.20
CA LYS A 140 -5.02 15.32 -21.15
C LYS A 140 -4.97 14.51 -19.85
N THR A 141 -3.90 14.65 -19.07
CA THR A 141 -3.76 13.93 -17.79
C THR A 141 -4.82 14.43 -16.82
N ARG A 142 -5.63 13.51 -16.28
CA ARG A 142 -6.67 13.79 -15.29
C ARG A 142 -6.23 13.43 -13.88
N LEU A 143 -5.34 12.45 -13.76
CA LEU A 143 -4.91 11.91 -12.49
C LEU A 143 -3.43 11.54 -12.51
N VAL A 144 -2.69 11.95 -11.49
CA VAL A 144 -1.36 11.42 -11.14
C VAL A 144 -1.55 10.47 -9.97
N VAL A 145 -0.99 9.25 -10.03
CA VAL A 145 -1.12 8.24 -8.96
C VAL A 145 0.26 7.87 -8.44
N ILE A 146 0.44 7.98 -7.14
CA ILE A 146 1.67 7.62 -6.41
C ILE A 146 1.32 6.88 -5.11
N THR A 147 2.27 6.10 -4.61
CA THR A 147 2.19 5.48 -3.28
C THR A 147 3.21 6.12 -2.34
N ASN A 148 2.83 6.40 -1.10
CA ASN A 148 3.70 6.99 -0.09
C ASN A 148 3.38 6.42 1.32
N LEU A 149 4.21 5.53 1.89
CA LEU A 149 5.48 5.03 1.36
C LEU A 149 5.29 4.24 0.06
N HIS A 150 6.30 4.31 -0.79
CA HIS A 150 6.27 3.62 -2.09
C HIS A 150 6.21 2.10 -1.93
N ASN A 151 5.27 1.47 -2.59
CA ASN A 151 5.19 0.03 -2.71
C ASN A 151 5.70 -0.42 -4.09
N PRO A 152 6.88 -1.11 -4.17
CA PRO A 152 7.38 -2.07 -3.18
C PRO A 152 8.57 -1.62 -2.31
N THR A 153 9.13 -0.42 -2.48
CA THR A 153 10.47 -0.06 -2.00
C THR A 153 10.50 0.55 -0.61
N SER A 154 9.35 0.96 -0.06
CA SER A 154 9.22 1.76 1.17
C SER A 154 9.88 3.15 1.10
N ALA A 155 10.24 3.66 -0.08
CA ALA A 155 10.77 5.00 -0.22
C ALA A 155 9.73 6.05 0.18
N LEU A 156 10.16 7.02 0.99
CA LEU A 156 9.33 8.15 1.41
C LEU A 156 9.49 9.31 0.42
N THR A 157 8.38 9.81 -0.08
CA THR A 157 8.34 11.06 -0.86
C THR A 157 8.15 12.22 0.11
N SER A 158 9.07 13.19 0.10
CA SER A 158 9.02 14.34 1.00
C SER A 158 7.87 15.28 0.67
N GLU A 159 7.43 16.06 1.68
CA GLU A 159 6.40 17.06 1.49
C GLU A 159 6.74 18.08 0.40
N ALA A 160 8.01 18.49 0.30
CA ALA A 160 8.46 19.43 -0.74
C ALA A 160 8.26 18.86 -2.16
N VAL A 161 8.59 17.59 -2.37
CA VAL A 161 8.38 16.89 -3.65
C VAL A 161 6.89 16.73 -3.93
N LEU A 162 6.08 16.36 -2.92
CA LEU A 162 4.62 16.25 -3.08
C LEU A 162 4.00 17.61 -3.47
N ARG A 163 4.42 18.71 -2.85
CA ARG A 163 3.94 20.05 -3.20
C ARG A 163 4.25 20.39 -4.66
N GLU A 164 5.47 20.12 -5.11
CA GLU A 164 5.85 20.37 -6.52
C GLU A 164 5.02 19.53 -7.48
N ILE A 165 4.79 18.24 -7.18
CA ILE A 165 3.89 17.38 -7.96
C ILE A 165 2.46 17.95 -7.98
N GLY A 166 1.96 18.38 -6.83
CA GLY A 166 0.65 19.01 -6.72
C GLY A 166 0.52 20.28 -7.55
N ASP A 167 1.56 21.11 -7.58
CA ASP A 167 1.59 22.33 -8.40
C ASP A 167 1.64 22.02 -9.90
N ILE A 168 2.40 21.00 -10.30
CA ILE A 168 2.43 20.51 -11.67
C ILE A 168 1.05 20.01 -12.09
N ALA A 169 0.40 19.16 -11.29
CA ALA A 169 -0.93 18.62 -11.58
C ALA A 169 -1.97 19.74 -11.66
N ARG A 170 -1.98 20.65 -10.69
CA ARG A 170 -2.90 21.79 -10.64
C ARG A 170 -2.77 22.69 -11.85
N SER A 171 -1.57 22.87 -12.41
CA SER A 171 -1.35 23.75 -13.58
C SER A 171 -2.11 23.28 -14.83
N ILE A 172 -2.55 22.03 -14.88
CA ILE A 172 -3.34 21.45 -15.99
C ILE A 172 -4.73 20.97 -15.56
N GLY A 173 -5.13 21.25 -14.29
CA GLY A 173 -6.42 20.80 -13.74
C GLY A 173 -6.49 19.31 -13.39
N ALA A 174 -5.36 18.62 -13.22
CA ALA A 174 -5.31 17.23 -12.78
C ALA A 174 -5.32 17.11 -11.26
N LEU A 175 -5.80 15.98 -10.76
CA LEU A 175 -5.72 15.58 -9.35
C LEU A 175 -4.50 14.69 -9.11
N VAL A 176 -4.13 14.55 -7.83
CA VAL A 176 -3.06 13.65 -7.37
C VAL A 176 -3.66 12.68 -6.35
N LEU A 177 -3.73 11.40 -6.69
CA LEU A 177 -4.08 10.32 -5.78
C LEU A 177 -2.82 9.81 -5.11
N VAL A 178 -2.78 9.87 -3.78
CA VAL A 178 -1.68 9.34 -2.98
C VAL A 178 -2.21 8.19 -2.11
N ASP A 179 -1.74 6.98 -2.41
CA ASP A 179 -1.99 5.82 -1.55
C ASP A 179 -1.00 5.86 -0.38
N GLU A 180 -1.49 6.25 0.80
CA GLU A 180 -0.71 6.42 2.03
C GLU A 180 -0.88 5.27 3.02
N VAL A 181 -1.27 4.08 2.55
CA VAL A 181 -1.56 2.92 3.41
C VAL A 181 -0.37 2.48 4.28
N TYR A 182 0.85 2.90 3.93
CA TYR A 182 2.07 2.61 4.69
C TYR A 182 2.66 3.81 5.41
N LEU A 183 2.05 5.00 5.31
CA LEU A 183 2.64 6.24 5.84
C LEU A 183 2.89 6.16 7.35
N ASP A 184 1.98 5.53 8.09
CA ASP A 184 2.08 5.32 9.54
C ASP A 184 3.18 4.35 9.96
N ALA A 185 3.83 3.66 9.01
CA ALA A 185 5.05 2.88 9.26
C ALA A 185 6.33 3.74 9.30
N VAL A 186 6.22 5.05 9.20
CA VAL A 186 7.21 6.03 9.64
C VAL A 186 6.97 6.28 11.13
N TYR A 187 7.47 5.39 11.98
CA TYR A 187 7.13 5.38 13.42
C TYR A 187 7.71 6.58 14.19
N GLU A 188 8.81 7.15 13.71
CA GLU A 188 9.48 8.31 14.33
C GLU A 188 9.12 9.60 13.58
N GLY A 189 7.90 10.11 13.82
CA GLY A 189 7.44 11.33 13.19
C GLY A 189 6.76 11.09 11.85
N THR A 190 5.61 10.42 11.88
CA THR A 190 4.74 10.24 10.70
C THR A 190 4.52 11.58 9.99
N PRO A 191 4.83 11.69 8.70
CA PRO A 191 4.58 12.90 7.95
C PRO A 191 3.10 13.28 7.94
N ARG A 192 2.83 14.56 7.77
CA ARG A 192 1.46 15.04 7.59
C ARG A 192 0.90 14.46 6.28
N PRO A 193 -0.36 13.98 6.27
CA PRO A 193 -1.00 13.47 5.07
C PRO A 193 -1.03 14.48 3.93
N SER A 194 -0.82 14.01 2.69
CA SER A 194 -0.77 14.88 1.52
C SER A 194 -2.07 15.60 1.23
N PHE A 195 -3.21 15.15 1.76
CA PHE A 195 -4.49 15.87 1.71
C PHE A 195 -4.36 17.36 2.12
N HIS A 196 -3.52 17.66 3.11
CA HIS A 196 -3.30 19.01 3.60
C HIS A 196 -2.42 19.91 2.71
N LEU A 197 -1.88 19.36 1.62
CA LEU A 197 -1.00 20.10 0.70
C LEU A 197 -1.78 20.89 -0.35
N GLY A 198 -3.10 20.66 -0.47
CA GLY A 198 -3.97 21.42 -1.36
C GLY A 198 -5.17 20.61 -1.88
N PRO A 199 -6.14 21.30 -2.48
CA PRO A 199 -7.40 20.69 -2.90
C PRO A 199 -7.25 19.67 -4.05
N GLN A 200 -6.12 19.67 -4.74
CA GLN A 200 -5.82 18.70 -5.80
C GLN A 200 -5.43 17.31 -5.26
N PHE A 201 -5.18 17.16 -3.96
CA PHE A 201 -4.80 15.88 -3.38
C PHE A 201 -6.02 15.07 -2.94
N VAL A 202 -6.02 13.80 -3.33
CA VAL A 202 -6.91 12.76 -2.83
C VAL A 202 -6.03 11.71 -2.17
N VAL A 203 -6.35 11.32 -0.94
CA VAL A 203 -5.55 10.35 -0.17
C VAL A 203 -6.36 9.11 0.08
N THR A 204 -5.73 7.94 -0.05
CA THR A 204 -6.32 6.66 0.35
C THR A 204 -5.47 6.00 1.42
N SER A 205 -6.12 5.37 2.40
CA SER A 205 -5.43 4.59 3.44
C SER A 205 -6.33 3.52 4.04
N SER A 206 -5.83 2.78 5.03
CA SER A 206 -6.60 1.77 5.77
C SER A 206 -5.88 1.30 7.03
N LEU A 207 -6.62 0.66 7.92
CA LEU A 207 -6.06 -0.08 9.06
C LEU A 207 -5.42 -1.43 8.67
N THR A 208 -5.33 -1.75 7.38
CA THR A 208 -4.95 -3.09 6.88
C THR A 208 -3.47 -3.41 7.09
N LYS A 209 -2.57 -2.43 6.87
CA LYS A 209 -1.14 -2.73 6.69
C LYS A 209 -0.30 -2.50 7.93
N VAL A 210 -0.48 -1.36 8.60
CA VAL A 210 0.40 -0.92 9.69
C VAL A 210 -0.13 -1.34 11.07
N TYR A 211 -1.41 -1.66 11.16
CA TYR A 211 -2.10 -1.86 12.44
C TYR A 211 -2.47 -3.31 12.76
N GLY A 212 -2.30 -4.23 11.79
CA GLY A 212 -2.54 -5.66 12.00
C GLY A 212 -4.01 -6.08 12.10
N VAL A 213 -4.96 -5.21 11.75
CA VAL A 213 -6.40 -5.47 11.80
C VAL A 213 -7.04 -5.56 10.42
N SER A 214 -6.36 -6.22 9.51
CA SER A 214 -6.76 -6.33 8.09
C SER A 214 -8.15 -6.94 7.87
N GLY A 215 -8.61 -7.78 8.80
CA GLY A 215 -9.93 -8.43 8.74
C GLY A 215 -11.10 -7.46 8.88
N LEU A 216 -10.90 -6.30 9.51
CA LEU A 216 -11.94 -5.27 9.63
C LEU A 216 -12.31 -4.63 8.30
N ARG A 217 -11.45 -4.75 7.28
CA ARG A 217 -11.64 -4.12 5.97
C ARG A 217 -11.88 -2.62 6.03
N CYS A 218 -11.41 -1.96 7.09
CA CYS A 218 -11.52 -0.52 7.26
C CYS A 218 -10.49 0.21 6.38
N GLY A 219 -10.97 0.88 5.36
CA GLY A 219 -10.23 1.80 4.51
C GLY A 219 -11.01 3.09 4.33
N TRP A 220 -10.35 4.11 3.85
CA TRP A 220 -10.96 5.43 3.61
C TRP A 220 -10.29 6.19 2.48
N ILE A 221 -11.00 7.20 2.01
CA ILE A 221 -10.53 8.22 1.10
C ILE A 221 -10.69 9.56 1.79
N LEU A 222 -9.69 10.44 1.69
CA LEU A 222 -9.78 11.85 2.03
C LEU A 222 -9.83 12.63 0.73
N ALA A 223 -10.92 13.36 0.51
CA ALA A 223 -11.14 14.18 -0.67
C ALA A 223 -11.87 15.48 -0.31
N GLN A 224 -11.84 16.48 -1.19
CA GLN A 224 -12.67 17.67 -0.99
C GLN A 224 -14.17 17.26 -0.96
N PRO A 225 -15.03 17.96 -0.19
CA PRO A 225 -16.42 17.54 0.07
C PRO A 225 -17.23 17.19 -1.18
N ASP A 226 -17.14 18.00 -2.24
CA ASP A 226 -17.85 17.76 -3.50
C ASP A 226 -17.42 16.44 -4.17
N LEU A 227 -16.13 16.11 -4.11
CA LEU A 227 -15.60 14.88 -4.68
C LEU A 227 -15.90 13.70 -3.75
N ALA A 228 -15.81 13.89 -2.43
CA ALA A 228 -16.20 12.86 -1.45
C ALA A 228 -17.67 12.46 -1.63
N TRP A 229 -18.56 13.46 -1.81
CA TRP A 229 -19.97 13.20 -2.09
C TRP A 229 -20.19 12.37 -3.38
N LYS A 230 -19.46 12.70 -4.46
CA LYS A 230 -19.52 11.89 -5.69
C LYS A 230 -19.08 10.44 -5.46
N MET A 231 -18.06 10.24 -4.62
CA MET A 231 -17.57 8.89 -4.27
C MET A 231 -18.60 8.13 -3.43
N HIS A 232 -19.26 8.75 -2.46
CA HIS A 232 -20.37 8.14 -1.72
C HIS A 232 -21.46 7.67 -2.68
N ARG A 233 -21.89 8.54 -3.60
CA ARG A 233 -22.92 8.19 -4.61
C ARG A 233 -22.47 7.08 -5.57
N LEU A 234 -21.19 7.06 -5.93
CA LEU A 234 -20.66 6.00 -6.77
C LEU A 234 -20.60 4.66 -6.02
N ASN A 235 -20.34 4.70 -4.70
CA ASN A 235 -20.27 3.50 -3.86
C ASN A 235 -21.62 2.77 -3.76
N ASP A 236 -22.76 3.46 -3.97
CA ASP A 236 -24.10 2.83 -4.07
C ASP A 236 -24.13 1.70 -5.12
N LEU A 237 -23.29 1.78 -6.15
CA LEU A 237 -23.20 0.75 -7.22
C LEU A 237 -22.42 -0.50 -6.81
N TYR A 238 -21.62 -0.44 -5.74
CA TYR A 238 -20.74 -1.53 -5.32
C TYR A 238 -21.15 -2.14 -3.98
N SER A 239 -21.60 -1.30 -3.04
CA SER A 239 -21.93 -1.71 -1.69
C SER A 239 -22.98 -0.76 -1.14
N ALA A 240 -24.20 -1.20 -1.02
CA ALA A 240 -25.30 -0.37 -0.50
C ALA A 240 -24.94 0.23 0.87
N THR A 241 -24.38 -0.60 1.77
CA THR A 241 -23.82 -0.19 3.07
C THR A 241 -22.60 -1.04 3.38
N PRO A 242 -21.61 -0.51 4.11
CA PRO A 242 -20.48 -1.28 4.62
C PRO A 242 -20.89 -2.32 5.67
N VAL A 243 -19.92 -3.08 6.17
CA VAL A 243 -20.15 -4.10 7.21
C VAL A 243 -20.13 -3.44 8.58
N TYR A 244 -21.28 -3.07 9.11
CA TYR A 244 -21.45 -2.27 10.31
C TYR A 244 -20.66 -2.76 11.54
N PRO A 245 -20.66 -4.06 11.92
CA PRO A 245 -19.80 -4.55 12.99
C PRO A 245 -18.30 -4.28 12.76
N GLY A 246 -17.86 -4.33 11.51
CA GLY A 246 -16.48 -3.98 11.13
C GLY A 246 -16.18 -2.49 11.33
N GLU A 247 -17.15 -1.62 11.05
CA GLU A 247 -17.05 -0.18 11.28
C GLU A 247 -16.96 0.15 12.77
N LEU A 248 -17.82 -0.44 13.60
CA LEU A 248 -17.78 -0.26 15.06
C LEU A 248 -16.46 -0.75 15.68
N LEU A 249 -15.96 -1.90 15.25
CA LEU A 249 -14.64 -2.39 15.67
C LEU A 249 -13.51 -1.49 15.18
N SER A 250 -13.69 -0.86 14.03
CA SER A 250 -12.73 0.12 13.51
C SER A 250 -12.72 1.40 14.32
N VAL A 251 -13.87 1.88 14.81
CA VAL A 251 -13.93 2.99 15.78
C VAL A 251 -13.12 2.65 17.03
N ALA A 252 -13.31 1.45 17.59
CA ALA A 252 -12.51 1.00 18.73
C ALA A 252 -11.01 0.93 18.40
N ALA A 253 -10.64 0.48 17.20
CA ALA A 253 -9.25 0.49 16.75
C ALA A 253 -8.68 1.92 16.67
N PHE A 254 -9.44 2.91 16.17
CA PHE A 254 -9.01 4.31 16.15
C PHE A 254 -8.80 4.90 17.56
N GLN A 255 -9.59 4.51 18.53
CA GLN A 255 -9.40 4.90 19.93
C GLN A 255 -8.10 4.33 20.54
N HIS A 256 -7.55 3.27 19.94
CA HIS A 256 -6.37 2.54 20.44
C HIS A 256 -5.23 2.44 19.41
N LEU A 257 -5.15 3.34 18.42
CA LEU A 257 -4.14 3.31 17.36
C LEU A 257 -2.71 3.23 17.89
N ASN A 258 -2.41 3.94 18.98
CA ASN A 258 -1.08 3.90 19.61
C ASN A 258 -0.71 2.51 20.09
N LEU A 259 -1.66 1.75 20.68
CA LEU A 259 -1.44 0.38 21.12
C LEU A 259 -1.12 -0.53 19.92
N LEU A 260 -1.91 -0.46 18.85
CA LEU A 260 -1.73 -1.27 17.66
C LEU A 260 -0.38 -0.92 16.99
N ARG A 261 -0.10 0.37 16.84
CA ARG A 261 1.10 0.91 16.20
C ARG A 261 2.37 0.51 16.95
N GLU A 262 2.38 0.63 18.27
CA GLU A 262 3.55 0.27 19.09
C GLU A 262 3.86 -1.24 19.02
N LYS A 263 2.83 -2.09 19.03
CA LYS A 263 3.01 -3.54 18.83
C LYS A 263 3.59 -3.85 17.47
N ALA A 264 3.07 -3.22 16.42
CA ALA A 264 3.57 -3.36 15.06
C ALA A 264 5.03 -2.87 14.93
N ARG A 265 5.34 -1.70 15.50
CA ARG A 265 6.68 -1.12 15.49
C ARG A 265 7.72 -2.08 16.05
N ARG A 266 7.47 -2.69 17.22
CA ARG A 266 8.42 -3.63 17.86
C ARG A 266 8.78 -4.79 16.95
N ILE A 267 7.79 -5.37 16.27
CA ILE A 267 8.01 -6.49 15.35
C ILE A 267 8.79 -6.00 14.12
N VAL A 268 8.35 -4.91 13.51
CA VAL A 268 8.98 -4.37 12.28
C VAL A 268 10.43 -3.94 12.55
N ASP A 269 10.72 -3.35 13.70
CA ASP A 269 12.09 -2.92 14.03
C ASP A 269 13.01 -4.11 14.25
N ALA A 270 12.53 -5.18 14.90
CA ALA A 270 13.28 -6.43 15.06
C ALA A 270 13.57 -7.10 13.70
N ASP A 271 12.53 -7.23 12.86
CA ASP A 271 12.66 -7.83 11.52
C ASP A 271 13.61 -6.99 10.63
N ARG A 272 13.54 -5.65 10.73
CA ARG A 272 14.42 -4.75 9.98
C ARG A 272 15.89 -4.93 10.37
N GLN A 273 16.19 -5.13 11.66
CA GLN A 273 17.55 -5.41 12.10
C GLN A 273 18.09 -6.74 11.53
N LEU A 274 17.24 -7.80 11.55
CA LEU A 274 17.59 -9.09 10.95
C LEU A 274 17.85 -8.95 9.44
N LEU A 275 16.97 -8.24 8.72
CA LEU A 275 17.13 -8.01 7.29
C LEU A 275 18.40 -7.23 6.97
N ARG A 276 18.74 -6.21 7.78
CA ARG A 276 19.97 -5.42 7.59
C ARG A 276 21.22 -6.27 7.74
N GLY A 277 21.28 -7.12 8.77
CA GLY A 277 22.39 -8.07 8.96
C GLY A 277 22.48 -9.02 7.76
N PHE A 278 21.38 -9.65 7.38
CA PHE A 278 21.30 -10.57 6.26
C PHE A 278 21.79 -9.94 4.94
N LEU A 279 21.31 -8.75 4.58
CA LEU A 279 21.72 -8.06 3.34
C LEU A 279 23.22 -7.72 3.35
N GLY A 280 23.80 -7.41 4.54
CA GLY A 280 25.23 -7.14 4.68
C GLY A 280 26.13 -8.35 4.45
N GLU A 281 25.60 -9.56 4.62
CA GLU A 281 26.31 -10.83 4.45
C GLU A 281 26.20 -11.41 3.03
N GLN A 282 25.26 -10.92 2.22
CA GLN A 282 24.97 -11.46 0.89
C GLN A 282 25.63 -10.64 -0.21
N SER A 283 26.38 -11.31 -1.09
CA SER A 283 26.96 -10.68 -2.29
C SER A 283 26.08 -10.83 -3.54
N ASN A 284 25.09 -11.73 -3.50
CA ASN A 284 24.24 -12.09 -4.64
C ASN A 284 22.95 -11.27 -4.73
N ILE A 285 22.68 -10.42 -3.75
CA ILE A 285 21.51 -9.54 -3.71
C ILE A 285 21.92 -8.16 -3.21
N CYS A 286 21.14 -7.15 -3.59
CA CYS A 286 21.26 -5.80 -3.07
C CYS A 286 19.88 -5.14 -2.95
N ALA A 287 19.76 -4.16 -2.08
CA ALA A 287 18.56 -3.36 -1.92
C ALA A 287 18.93 -1.93 -1.51
N VAL A 288 18.13 -0.96 -1.93
CA VAL A 288 18.16 0.37 -1.37
C VAL A 288 17.60 0.31 0.05
N TRP A 289 18.39 0.74 1.03
CA TRP A 289 17.98 0.70 2.42
C TRP A 289 17.03 1.85 2.79
N THR A 290 15.96 1.53 3.53
CA THR A 290 15.07 2.52 4.16
C THR A 290 14.95 2.24 5.66
N ASN A 291 14.75 3.30 6.46
CA ASN A 291 14.61 3.19 7.92
C ASN A 291 13.14 3.00 8.36
N TRP A 292 12.22 2.92 7.44
CA TRP A 292 10.78 2.82 7.66
C TRP A 292 10.11 1.83 6.70
N GLY A 293 8.79 1.70 6.84
CA GLY A 293 7.99 0.79 6.02
C GLY A 293 8.03 -0.65 6.50
N THR A 294 7.23 -1.46 5.84
CA THR A 294 7.03 -2.89 6.15
C THR A 294 7.53 -3.80 5.02
N THR A 295 8.21 -3.24 4.02
CA THR A 295 8.70 -3.99 2.86
C THR A 295 10.12 -3.55 2.47
N SER A 296 10.87 -4.45 1.85
CA SER A 296 12.14 -4.18 1.18
C SER A 296 12.11 -4.76 -0.22
N PHE A 297 12.61 -4.00 -1.19
CA PHE A 297 12.66 -4.42 -2.59
C PHE A 297 14.10 -4.76 -2.95
N VAL A 298 14.33 -6.05 -3.14
CA VAL A 298 15.65 -6.64 -3.27
C VAL A 298 15.90 -6.99 -4.73
N ARG A 299 17.06 -6.60 -5.26
CA ARG A 299 17.51 -6.97 -6.59
C ARG A 299 18.42 -8.19 -6.51
N LEU A 300 18.15 -9.19 -7.33
CA LEU A 300 19.04 -10.34 -7.50
C LEU A 300 20.20 -9.95 -8.44
N SER A 301 21.44 -10.04 -7.96
CA SER A 301 22.62 -9.79 -8.77
C SER A 301 22.77 -10.84 -9.84
N HIS A 302 22.91 -10.42 -11.10
CA HIS A 302 23.01 -11.33 -12.24
C HIS A 302 24.39 -12.03 -12.26
N SER A 303 24.45 -13.26 -11.79
CA SER A 303 25.33 -14.25 -12.41
C SER A 303 24.66 -14.73 -13.72
N ARG A 304 25.41 -14.86 -14.82
CA ARG A 304 24.88 -15.25 -16.15
C ARG A 304 23.83 -16.35 -16.03
N GLY A 305 22.55 -16.01 -16.36
CA GLY A 305 21.41 -16.95 -16.41
C GLY A 305 20.50 -16.98 -15.18
N SER A 306 20.66 -16.13 -14.18
CA SER A 306 19.72 -16.05 -13.05
C SER A 306 18.38 -15.45 -13.49
N ASN A 307 17.30 -16.20 -13.29
CA ASN A 307 15.92 -15.74 -13.47
C ASN A 307 15.27 -15.68 -12.09
N THR A 308 14.90 -14.47 -11.65
CA THR A 308 14.33 -14.24 -10.33
C THR A 308 13.05 -15.05 -10.09
N ASP A 309 12.20 -15.20 -11.10
CA ASP A 309 11.00 -16.02 -10.97
C ASP A 309 11.35 -17.48 -10.70
N ARG A 310 12.33 -18.06 -11.44
CA ARG A 310 12.81 -19.42 -11.21
C ARG A 310 13.44 -19.59 -9.83
N PHE A 311 14.21 -18.60 -9.38
CA PHE A 311 14.77 -18.56 -8.02
C PHE A 311 13.65 -18.63 -6.97
N LEU A 312 12.62 -17.80 -7.10
CA LEU A 312 11.51 -17.76 -6.15
C LEU A 312 10.64 -19.01 -6.18
N GLU A 313 10.48 -19.65 -7.34
CA GLU A 313 9.81 -20.94 -7.46
C GLU A 313 10.59 -22.05 -6.73
N GLN A 314 11.91 -22.09 -6.90
CA GLN A 314 12.79 -23.02 -6.17
C GLN A 314 12.78 -22.75 -4.67
N LEU A 315 12.85 -21.46 -4.26
CA LEU A 315 12.76 -21.06 -2.87
C LEU A 315 11.48 -21.57 -2.21
N ARG A 316 10.36 -21.45 -2.91
CA ARG A 316 9.07 -21.95 -2.42
C ARG A 316 9.04 -23.50 -2.39
N ALA A 317 9.48 -24.15 -3.45
CA ALA A 317 9.35 -25.60 -3.60
C ALA A 317 10.30 -26.40 -2.70
N LYS A 318 11.56 -25.93 -2.55
CA LYS A 318 12.60 -26.67 -1.81
C LYS A 318 12.78 -26.14 -0.38
N PHE A 319 12.58 -24.83 -0.16
CA PHE A 319 12.85 -24.18 1.11
C PHE A 319 11.58 -23.71 1.85
N ASP A 320 10.39 -24.04 1.32
CA ASP A 320 9.09 -23.67 1.91
C ASP A 320 9.03 -22.21 2.35
N THR A 321 9.62 -21.32 1.52
CA THR A 321 9.74 -19.88 1.78
C THR A 321 9.22 -19.09 0.58
N SER A 322 8.44 -18.03 0.82
CA SER A 322 7.87 -17.20 -0.25
C SER A 322 8.25 -15.73 -0.11
N ALA A 323 8.53 -15.10 -1.25
CA ALA A 323 8.68 -13.65 -1.41
C ALA A 323 7.96 -13.23 -2.70
N VAL A 324 7.62 -11.95 -2.85
CA VAL A 324 6.82 -11.50 -4.00
C VAL A 324 7.69 -11.26 -5.23
N PRO A 325 7.41 -11.90 -6.37
CA PRO A 325 8.12 -11.64 -7.61
C PRO A 325 8.04 -10.18 -8.07
N GLY A 326 9.19 -9.63 -8.47
CA GLY A 326 9.29 -8.23 -8.92
C GLY A 326 8.55 -7.92 -10.21
N ARG A 327 8.23 -8.95 -11.03
CA ARG A 327 7.40 -8.76 -12.22
C ARG A 327 6.05 -8.13 -11.93
N PHE A 328 5.51 -8.30 -10.73
CA PHE A 328 4.25 -7.67 -10.30
C PHE A 328 4.39 -6.18 -10.00
N PHE A 329 5.62 -5.68 -10.03
CA PHE A 329 5.99 -4.28 -9.95
C PHE A 329 6.73 -3.81 -11.21
N GLU A 330 6.67 -4.62 -12.30
CA GLU A 330 7.33 -4.38 -13.59
C GLU A 330 8.87 -4.37 -13.50
N MET A 331 9.43 -5.00 -12.46
CA MET A 331 10.88 -5.11 -12.20
C MET A 331 11.27 -6.60 -12.07
N PRO A 332 11.44 -7.33 -13.19
CA PRO A 332 11.64 -8.79 -13.17
C PRO A 332 12.91 -9.26 -12.48
N ASP A 333 13.89 -8.37 -12.28
CA ASP A 333 15.16 -8.68 -11.61
C ASP A 333 15.09 -8.52 -10.09
N HIS A 334 13.94 -8.09 -9.58
CA HIS A 334 13.72 -7.82 -8.16
C HIS A 334 12.72 -8.81 -7.55
N PHE A 335 12.67 -8.80 -6.22
CA PHE A 335 11.60 -9.42 -5.43
C PHE A 335 11.37 -8.61 -4.16
N ARG A 336 10.15 -8.66 -3.63
CA ARG A 336 9.80 -7.93 -2.42
C ARG A 336 9.75 -8.88 -1.23
N ILE A 337 10.46 -8.51 -0.15
CA ILE A 337 10.41 -9.13 1.18
C ILE A 337 9.53 -8.25 2.06
N GLY A 338 8.55 -8.86 2.74
CA GLY A 338 7.72 -8.20 3.75
C GLY A 338 8.27 -8.45 5.14
N MET A 339 8.30 -7.40 5.95
CA MET A 339 8.65 -7.37 7.37
C MET A 339 7.38 -7.22 8.23
N GLY A 340 7.49 -7.37 9.55
CA GLY A 340 6.35 -7.20 10.45
C GLY A 340 5.58 -8.49 10.70
N VAL A 341 6.20 -9.63 10.42
CA VAL A 341 5.66 -10.98 10.72
C VAL A 341 6.23 -11.51 12.05
N ASN A 342 5.97 -12.77 12.39
CA ASN A 342 6.66 -13.38 13.55
C ASN A 342 8.17 -13.36 13.31
N THR A 343 8.94 -12.73 14.21
CA THR A 343 10.38 -12.46 14.03
C THR A 343 11.23 -13.72 13.92
N GLU A 344 10.88 -14.81 14.64
CA GLU A 344 11.59 -16.09 14.52
C GLU A 344 11.36 -16.71 13.13
N MET A 345 10.11 -16.68 12.66
CA MET A 345 9.74 -17.12 11.31
C MET A 345 10.45 -16.28 10.25
N PHE A 346 10.56 -14.96 10.47
CA PHE A 346 11.24 -14.05 9.56
C PHE A 346 12.73 -14.38 9.45
N GLY A 347 13.43 -14.55 10.60
CA GLY A 347 14.85 -14.90 10.64
C GLY A 347 15.14 -16.22 9.94
N GLU A 348 14.32 -17.26 10.20
CA GLU A 348 14.47 -18.55 9.51
C GLU A 348 14.19 -18.42 8.00
N GLY A 349 13.19 -17.63 7.59
CA GLY A 349 12.92 -17.33 6.19
C GLY A 349 14.12 -16.68 5.49
N LEU A 350 14.81 -15.72 6.12
CA LEU A 350 16.04 -15.10 5.61
C LEU A 350 17.18 -16.13 5.48
N ASN A 351 17.37 -16.99 6.49
CA ASN A 351 18.37 -18.07 6.44
C ASN A 351 18.14 -19.01 5.24
N ARG A 352 16.88 -19.32 4.94
CA ARG A 352 16.49 -20.17 3.80
C ARG A 352 16.74 -19.48 2.47
N ILE A 353 16.49 -18.16 2.38
CA ILE A 353 16.89 -17.35 1.21
C ILE A 353 18.40 -17.43 1.02
N GLY A 354 19.20 -17.28 2.09
CA GLY A 354 20.66 -17.38 2.03
C GLY A 354 21.15 -18.74 1.51
N ARG A 355 20.57 -19.84 2.02
CA ARG A 355 20.89 -21.19 1.54
C ARG A 355 20.54 -21.38 0.05
N ALA A 356 19.37 -20.89 -0.37
CA ALA A 356 18.96 -20.95 -1.76
C ALA A 356 19.90 -20.13 -2.68
N LEU A 357 20.37 -18.96 -2.22
CA LEU A 357 21.34 -18.12 -2.95
C LEU A 357 22.72 -18.78 -3.06
N ALA A 358 23.11 -19.56 -2.06
CA ALA A 358 24.39 -20.33 -2.05
C ALA A 358 24.33 -21.61 -2.91
N GLY A 359 23.16 -21.99 -3.44
CA GLY A 359 22.94 -23.25 -4.16
C GLY A 359 23.01 -24.49 -3.27
N ASN A 360 22.91 -24.33 -1.96
CA ASN A 360 22.94 -25.42 -0.98
C ASN A 360 21.50 -25.96 -0.81
N ASP A 361 21.29 -27.19 -1.27
CA ASP A 361 20.03 -27.94 -1.08
C ASP A 361 19.79 -28.33 0.38
#